data_5bf97ec21db172b890d1c6ce6dafa6d7
#
_entry.id   5bf97ec21db172b890d1c6ce6dafa6d7
#
_cell.length_a   1.000
_cell.length_b   1.000
_cell.length_c   1.000
_cell.angle_alpha   90.00
_cell.angle_beta   90.00
_cell.angle_gamma   90.00
#
_symmetry.space_group_name_H-M   'P 1'
#
loop_
_entity.id
_entity.type
_entity.pdbx_description
1 polymer ?
#
loop_
_entity_poly.entity_id
_entity_poly.type
_entity_poly.pdbx_seq_one_letter_code
_entity_poly.pdbx_strand_id
1 'polypeptide(L)'
;MIHIIDLHFQTDHSIASFLIETNDGPVIVETGPHSTYPKLVEGLARHGYKPSDVKHVLLTHIHFDHAGAAWAFAKEGATVYVHPKGYRHLHDPEKLYNSAKRIYGDMMETLWGLMEGIPETQMKAVEHEDVLEIGGKRFIAHHTPGHAVHHIAWQLDDVIFTGDVAGCKIEPGPVVPPCPPPDINLEDWYDSIELLRNLNPQTLYLTHYGPVTDIDPHLNALIAVLKDWGEWMKIRYGQQLSVEEVTPDFKAYAASGLQKLGLTPNEIARYEAANPAWMSVAGLLRYWKKREQA
;
A
#
# COMPACT_ATOMS: atom_id res chain seq x y z
N MET A 1 3.33 6.47 -21.28
CA MET A 1 3.95 7.34 -20.24
C MET A 1 3.39 6.95 -18.89
N ILE A 2 4.13 7.16 -17.78
CA ILE A 2 3.64 6.94 -16.40
C ILE A 2 3.53 8.30 -15.73
N HIS A 3 2.38 8.61 -15.15
CA HIS A 3 2.13 9.82 -14.40
C HIS A 3 1.79 9.50 -12.95
N ILE A 4 2.32 10.27 -12.02
CA ILE A 4 2.07 10.14 -10.58
C ILE A 4 0.99 11.15 -10.21
N ILE A 5 -0.10 10.67 -9.65
CA ILE A 5 -1.19 11.52 -9.14
C ILE A 5 -1.11 11.48 -7.61
N ASP A 6 -0.77 12.62 -7.01
CA ASP A 6 -0.83 12.78 -5.56
C ASP A 6 -2.29 12.90 -5.12
N LEU A 7 -2.70 12.03 -4.21
CA LEU A 7 -4.07 12.01 -3.69
C LEU A 7 -4.28 12.97 -2.52
N HIS A 8 -3.23 13.65 -2.05
CA HIS A 8 -3.26 14.61 -0.94
C HIS A 8 -3.99 14.09 0.31
N PHE A 9 -3.80 12.80 0.64
CA PHE A 9 -4.44 12.19 1.80
C PHE A 9 -3.81 12.73 3.09
N GLN A 10 -4.57 13.55 3.84
CA GLN A 10 -4.16 14.27 5.03
C GLN A 10 -2.98 15.25 4.81
N THR A 11 -2.07 14.95 3.93
CA THR A 11 -0.90 15.76 3.58
C THR A 11 -0.46 15.45 2.14
N ASP A 12 0.36 16.32 1.57
CA ASP A 12 0.99 16.06 0.27
C ASP A 12 1.97 14.89 0.37
N HIS A 13 2.07 14.13 -0.73
CA HIS A 13 3.01 13.02 -0.87
C HIS A 13 2.81 11.90 0.18
N SER A 14 1.56 11.60 0.53
CA SER A 14 1.23 10.47 1.42
C SER A 14 0.77 9.23 0.65
N ILE A 15 -0.10 9.40 -0.36
CA ILE A 15 -0.61 8.33 -1.21
C ILE A 15 -0.54 8.76 -2.67
N ALA A 16 0.07 7.95 -3.52
CA ALA A 16 0.11 8.10 -4.97
C ALA A 16 -0.82 7.10 -5.65
N SER A 17 -1.45 7.52 -6.74
CA SER A 17 -2.02 6.68 -7.78
C SER A 17 -1.19 6.84 -9.06
N PHE A 18 -1.06 5.76 -9.84
CA PHE A 18 -0.23 5.79 -11.04
C PHE A 18 -1.11 5.63 -12.28
N LEU A 19 -1.10 6.65 -13.14
CA LEU A 19 -1.78 6.65 -14.42
C LEU A 19 -0.79 6.21 -15.51
N ILE A 20 -1.08 5.13 -16.21
CA ILE A 20 -0.28 4.58 -17.31
C ILE A 20 -1.04 4.75 -18.61
N GLU A 21 -0.48 5.49 -19.56
CA GLU A 21 -1.04 5.63 -20.89
C GLU A 21 -0.81 4.36 -21.71
N THR A 22 -1.86 3.84 -22.33
CA THR A 22 -1.83 2.70 -23.25
C THR A 22 -2.61 3.00 -24.53
N ASN A 23 -2.51 2.15 -25.56
CA ASN A 23 -3.23 2.34 -26.80
C ASN A 23 -4.76 2.13 -26.64
N ASP A 24 -5.20 1.45 -25.58
CA ASP A 24 -6.62 1.15 -25.31
C ASP A 24 -7.21 2.08 -24.22
N GLY A 25 -6.52 3.19 -23.93
CA GLY A 25 -6.87 4.12 -22.86
C GLY A 25 -6.01 3.99 -21.61
N PRO A 26 -6.31 4.77 -20.57
CA PRO A 26 -5.49 4.79 -19.35
C PRO A 26 -5.75 3.55 -18.48
N VAL A 27 -4.65 3.03 -17.92
CA VAL A 27 -4.64 2.07 -16.80
C VAL A 27 -4.30 2.81 -15.52
N ILE A 28 -4.95 2.47 -14.43
CA ILE A 28 -4.60 2.98 -13.10
C ILE A 28 -4.05 1.84 -12.25
N VAL A 29 -2.91 2.09 -11.61
CA VAL A 29 -2.42 1.29 -10.48
C VAL A 29 -2.68 2.07 -9.21
N GLU A 30 -3.38 1.47 -8.26
CA GLU A 30 -3.91 2.07 -7.03
C GLU A 30 -5.01 3.12 -7.23
N THR A 31 -6.00 3.11 -6.37
CA THR A 31 -7.10 4.09 -6.42
C THR A 31 -7.12 5.04 -5.22
N GLY A 32 -6.37 4.70 -4.18
CA GLY A 32 -6.48 5.40 -2.90
C GLY A 32 -7.82 5.16 -2.19
N PRO A 33 -8.03 5.84 -1.06
CA PRO A 33 -9.30 5.82 -0.35
C PRO A 33 -10.38 6.61 -1.11
N HIS A 34 -11.63 6.23 -0.95
CA HIS A 34 -12.73 6.94 -1.60
C HIS A 34 -12.86 8.41 -1.15
N SER A 35 -12.41 8.74 0.06
CA SER A 35 -12.33 10.13 0.53
C SER A 35 -11.48 11.04 -0.36
N THR A 36 -10.47 10.47 -1.03
CA THR A 36 -9.60 11.20 -1.97
C THR A 36 -9.97 11.02 -3.44
N TYR A 37 -11.05 10.28 -3.75
CA TYR A 37 -11.50 10.07 -5.13
C TYR A 37 -11.64 11.36 -5.95
N PRO A 38 -12.18 12.49 -5.40
CA PRO A 38 -12.20 13.76 -6.13
C PRO A 38 -10.81 14.23 -6.58
N LYS A 39 -9.75 13.99 -5.78
CA LYS A 39 -8.37 14.34 -6.13
C LYS A 39 -7.82 13.46 -7.24
N LEU A 40 -8.16 12.16 -7.23
CA LEU A 40 -7.83 11.26 -8.32
C LEU A 40 -8.51 11.69 -9.64
N VAL A 41 -9.79 12.08 -9.59
CA VAL A 41 -10.52 12.62 -10.76
C VAL A 41 -9.89 13.90 -11.29
N GLU A 42 -9.51 14.84 -10.40
CA GLU A 42 -8.77 16.06 -10.80
C GLU A 42 -7.41 15.71 -11.45
N GLY A 43 -6.71 14.72 -10.89
CA GLY A 43 -5.45 14.21 -11.45
C GLY A 43 -5.61 13.62 -12.84
N LEU A 44 -6.62 12.78 -13.06
CA LEU A 44 -6.96 12.26 -14.37
C LEU A 44 -7.26 13.38 -15.38
N ALA A 45 -8.07 14.35 -14.98
CA ALA A 45 -8.48 15.47 -15.82
C ALA A 45 -7.29 16.32 -16.29
N ARG A 46 -6.23 16.48 -15.45
CA ARG A 46 -4.98 17.17 -15.86
C ARG A 46 -4.26 16.47 -17.01
N HIS A 47 -4.50 15.17 -17.19
CA HIS A 47 -3.96 14.37 -18.29
C HIS A 47 -4.99 14.12 -19.41
N GLY A 48 -6.15 14.81 -19.37
CA GLY A 48 -7.17 14.74 -20.40
C GLY A 48 -8.11 13.54 -20.29
N TYR A 49 -8.12 12.84 -19.16
CA TYR A 49 -8.95 11.67 -18.90
C TYR A 49 -10.04 11.94 -17.87
N LYS A 50 -11.11 11.18 -17.96
CA LYS A 50 -12.18 11.09 -16.95
C LYS A 50 -12.29 9.64 -16.43
N PRO A 51 -12.95 9.40 -15.29
CA PRO A 51 -13.05 8.04 -14.73
C PRO A 51 -13.59 6.99 -15.70
N SER A 52 -14.54 7.34 -16.56
CA SER A 52 -15.12 6.41 -17.56
C SER A 52 -14.17 6.04 -18.70
N ASP A 53 -13.04 6.72 -18.85
CA ASP A 53 -12.00 6.36 -19.82
C ASP A 53 -11.08 5.26 -19.28
N VAL A 54 -11.00 5.11 -17.96
CA VAL A 54 -10.24 4.06 -17.27
C VAL A 54 -10.98 2.73 -17.42
N LYS A 55 -10.35 1.78 -18.13
CA LYS A 55 -10.93 0.44 -18.32
C LYS A 55 -10.27 -0.63 -17.45
N HIS A 56 -9.13 -0.34 -16.90
CA HIS A 56 -8.34 -1.28 -16.11
C HIS A 56 -7.79 -0.62 -14.85
N VAL A 57 -8.11 -1.22 -13.70
CA VAL A 57 -7.59 -0.83 -12.38
C VAL A 57 -6.80 -2.00 -11.81
N LEU A 58 -5.52 -1.82 -11.58
CA LEU A 58 -4.63 -2.82 -10.99
C LEU A 58 -4.38 -2.47 -9.53
N LEU A 59 -4.77 -3.35 -8.63
CA LEU A 59 -4.58 -3.14 -7.20
C LEU A 59 -3.39 -3.96 -6.71
N THR A 60 -2.55 -3.34 -5.87
CA THR A 60 -1.49 -4.10 -5.20
C THR A 60 -2.09 -4.95 -4.09
N HIS A 61 -3.00 -4.39 -3.31
CA HIS A 61 -3.71 -5.11 -2.25
C HIS A 61 -5.01 -4.36 -1.87
N ILE A 62 -5.76 -4.89 -0.88
CA ILE A 62 -7.12 -4.40 -0.61
C ILE A 62 -7.24 -3.47 0.60
N HIS A 63 -6.16 -2.93 1.16
CA HIS A 63 -6.26 -1.91 2.19
C HIS A 63 -6.95 -0.65 1.62
N PHE A 64 -7.62 0.13 2.48
CA PHE A 64 -8.48 1.24 2.04
C PHE A 64 -7.72 2.33 1.29
N ASP A 65 -6.48 2.58 1.65
CA ASP A 65 -5.58 3.55 1.04
C ASP A 65 -5.05 3.13 -0.34
N HIS A 66 -5.34 1.91 -0.77
CA HIS A 66 -5.01 1.38 -2.10
C HIS A 66 -6.26 1.08 -2.93
N ALA A 67 -7.25 0.41 -2.35
CA ALA A 67 -8.41 -0.12 -3.06
C ALA A 67 -9.72 0.60 -2.77
N GLY A 68 -9.74 1.57 -1.84
CA GLY A 68 -10.96 2.17 -1.31
C GLY A 68 -11.88 2.81 -2.34
N ALA A 69 -11.34 3.33 -3.46
CA ALA A 69 -12.12 3.93 -4.53
C ALA A 69 -12.28 3.01 -5.77
N ALA A 70 -11.80 1.76 -5.76
CA ALA A 70 -11.85 0.87 -6.91
C ALA A 70 -13.29 0.60 -7.41
N TRP A 71 -14.25 0.51 -6.49
CA TRP A 71 -15.66 0.34 -6.81
C TRP A 71 -16.25 1.48 -7.63
N ALA A 72 -15.76 2.71 -7.45
CA ALA A 72 -16.23 3.87 -8.22
C ALA A 72 -15.81 3.75 -9.69
N PHE A 73 -14.60 3.24 -9.98
CA PHE A 73 -14.17 2.94 -11.35
C PHE A 73 -14.92 1.74 -11.94
N ALA A 74 -15.22 0.73 -11.13
CA ALA A 74 -16.06 -0.39 -11.58
C ALA A 74 -17.44 0.09 -12.00
N LYS A 75 -18.08 1.02 -11.30
CA LYS A 75 -19.33 1.66 -11.71
C LYS A 75 -19.24 2.37 -13.07
N GLU A 76 -18.07 2.91 -13.41
CA GLU A 76 -17.80 3.53 -14.72
C GLU A 76 -17.39 2.51 -15.80
N GLY A 77 -17.42 1.21 -15.47
CA GLY A 77 -17.19 0.10 -16.41
C GLY A 77 -15.76 -0.43 -16.45
N ALA A 78 -14.91 -0.07 -15.48
CA ALA A 78 -13.57 -0.62 -15.38
C ALA A 78 -13.58 -2.07 -14.88
N THR A 79 -12.59 -2.86 -15.31
CA THR A 79 -12.24 -4.15 -14.70
C THR A 79 -11.19 -3.93 -13.62
N VAL A 80 -11.44 -4.45 -12.41
CA VAL A 80 -10.54 -4.38 -11.27
C VAL A 80 -9.78 -5.71 -11.14
N TYR A 81 -8.45 -5.64 -11.15
CA TYR A 81 -7.56 -6.78 -11.00
C TYR A 81 -7.02 -6.84 -9.58
N VAL A 82 -7.16 -7.98 -8.93
CA VAL A 82 -6.86 -8.15 -7.51
C VAL A 82 -6.35 -9.56 -7.21
N HIS A 83 -5.55 -9.71 -6.15
CA HIS A 83 -5.12 -11.00 -5.63
C HIS A 83 -6.33 -11.90 -5.27
N PRO A 84 -6.30 -13.22 -5.54
CA PRO A 84 -7.43 -14.12 -5.24
C PRO A 84 -7.92 -14.05 -3.79
N LYS A 85 -7.01 -13.91 -2.82
CA LYS A 85 -7.36 -13.80 -1.39
C LYS A 85 -8.08 -12.48 -1.06
N GLY A 86 -7.87 -11.43 -1.87
CA GLY A 86 -8.53 -10.12 -1.71
C GLY A 86 -9.90 -10.05 -2.39
N TYR A 87 -10.11 -10.89 -3.42
CA TYR A 87 -11.27 -10.84 -4.33
C TYR A 87 -12.61 -10.75 -3.60
N ARG A 88 -12.89 -11.70 -2.70
CA ARG A 88 -14.17 -11.75 -1.98
C ARG A 88 -14.42 -10.51 -1.12
N HIS A 89 -13.38 -9.86 -0.64
CA HIS A 89 -13.48 -8.68 0.23
C HIS A 89 -13.78 -7.40 -0.56
N LEU A 90 -13.50 -7.35 -1.86
CA LEU A 90 -13.93 -6.28 -2.74
C LEU A 90 -15.31 -6.56 -3.33
N HIS A 91 -15.67 -7.83 -3.52
CA HIS A 91 -17.02 -8.21 -3.95
C HIS A 91 -18.06 -7.93 -2.86
N ASP A 92 -17.76 -8.33 -1.62
CA ASP A 92 -18.58 -8.08 -0.42
C ASP A 92 -17.71 -7.42 0.67
N PRO A 93 -17.60 -6.08 0.66
CA PRO A 93 -16.73 -5.36 1.57
C PRO A 93 -17.28 -5.16 2.98
N GLU A 94 -18.51 -5.63 3.27
CA GLU A 94 -19.19 -5.33 4.55
C GLU A 94 -18.33 -5.72 5.76
N LYS A 95 -17.73 -6.92 5.75
CA LYS A 95 -16.88 -7.38 6.86
C LYS A 95 -15.62 -6.54 7.00
N LEU A 96 -14.98 -6.17 5.88
CA LEU A 96 -13.79 -5.32 5.85
C LEU A 96 -14.13 -3.93 6.38
N TYR A 97 -15.20 -3.31 5.85
CA TYR A 97 -15.65 -1.99 6.25
C TYR A 97 -16.04 -1.94 7.74
N ASN A 98 -16.82 -2.91 8.21
CA ASN A 98 -17.25 -2.97 9.60
C ASN A 98 -16.09 -3.24 10.57
N SER A 99 -15.05 -3.96 10.13
CA SER A 99 -13.83 -4.15 10.91
C SER A 99 -13.05 -2.83 11.06
N ALA A 100 -12.88 -2.10 9.97
CA ALA A 100 -12.25 -0.79 10.00
C ALA A 100 -13.06 0.24 10.81
N LYS A 101 -14.39 0.26 10.66
CA LYS A 101 -15.26 1.16 11.42
C LYS A 101 -15.13 0.97 12.94
N ARG A 102 -14.87 -0.26 13.40
CA ARG A 102 -14.61 -0.50 14.84
C ARG A 102 -13.28 0.12 15.31
N ILE A 103 -12.33 0.27 14.40
CA ILE A 103 -11.02 0.84 14.68
C ILE A 103 -11.07 2.37 14.60
N TYR A 104 -11.65 2.91 13.52
CA TYR A 104 -11.61 4.34 13.21
C TYR A 104 -12.81 5.12 13.77
N GLY A 105 -13.86 4.42 14.22
CA GLY A 105 -15.05 5.07 14.79
C GLY A 105 -15.66 6.12 13.87
N ASP A 106 -15.91 7.31 14.41
CA ASP A 106 -16.48 8.44 13.69
C ASP A 106 -15.57 9.01 12.58
N MET A 107 -14.27 8.70 12.64
CA MET A 107 -13.32 9.12 11.62
C MET A 107 -13.36 8.27 10.34
N MET A 108 -14.09 7.15 10.34
CA MET A 108 -14.10 6.19 9.21
C MET A 108 -14.46 6.85 7.88
N GLU A 109 -15.54 7.63 7.84
CA GLU A 109 -15.97 8.29 6.60
C GLU A 109 -15.02 9.42 6.18
N THR A 110 -14.48 10.16 7.14
CA THR A 110 -13.53 11.25 6.87
C THR A 110 -12.22 10.73 6.29
N LEU A 111 -11.70 9.65 6.85
CA LEU A 111 -10.41 9.07 6.42
C LEU A 111 -10.58 8.23 5.14
N TRP A 112 -11.55 7.32 5.12
CA TRP A 112 -11.62 6.29 4.09
C TRP A 112 -12.76 6.48 3.09
N GLY A 113 -13.79 7.25 3.46
CA GLY A 113 -15.01 7.43 2.67
C GLY A 113 -15.86 6.16 2.65
N LEU A 114 -16.68 6.03 1.61
CA LEU A 114 -17.54 4.86 1.39
C LEU A 114 -16.76 3.74 0.68
N MET A 115 -17.18 2.51 0.90
CA MET A 115 -16.73 1.36 0.14
C MET A 115 -17.95 0.52 -0.25
N GLU A 116 -18.14 0.32 -1.55
CA GLU A 116 -19.23 -0.50 -2.09
C GLU A 116 -18.67 -1.78 -2.72
N GLY A 117 -19.51 -2.80 -2.85
CA GLY A 117 -19.14 -4.06 -3.49
C GLY A 117 -18.95 -3.92 -4.99
N ILE A 118 -17.97 -4.64 -5.53
CA ILE A 118 -17.69 -4.68 -6.97
C ILE A 118 -18.33 -5.95 -7.54
N PRO A 119 -19.16 -5.86 -8.59
CA PRO A 119 -19.72 -7.02 -9.26
C PRO A 119 -18.64 -7.97 -9.80
N GLU A 120 -18.84 -9.28 -9.70
CA GLU A 120 -17.90 -10.29 -10.20
C GLU A 120 -17.55 -10.11 -11.69
N THR A 121 -18.52 -9.62 -12.48
CA THR A 121 -18.32 -9.32 -13.92
C THR A 121 -17.29 -8.22 -14.18
N GLN A 122 -16.95 -7.43 -13.17
CA GLN A 122 -15.99 -6.33 -13.23
C GLN A 122 -14.75 -6.58 -12.39
N MET A 123 -14.55 -7.82 -11.94
CA MET A 123 -13.37 -8.22 -11.16
C MET A 123 -12.65 -9.38 -11.82
N LYS A 124 -11.33 -9.39 -11.70
CA LYS A 124 -10.49 -10.53 -12.08
C LYS A 124 -9.50 -10.83 -10.97
N ALA A 125 -9.53 -12.08 -10.50
CA ALA A 125 -8.47 -12.61 -9.67
C ALA A 125 -7.23 -12.86 -10.55
N VAL A 126 -6.05 -12.50 -10.02
CA VAL A 126 -4.78 -12.58 -10.74
C VAL A 126 -3.80 -13.43 -9.94
N GLU A 127 -3.31 -14.50 -10.56
CA GLU A 127 -2.35 -15.39 -9.94
C GLU A 127 -0.90 -14.88 -10.11
N HIS A 128 0.01 -15.51 -9.38
CA HIS A 128 1.43 -15.20 -9.50
C HIS A 128 1.93 -15.45 -10.92
N GLU A 129 2.69 -14.49 -11.47
CA GLU A 129 3.20 -14.49 -12.85
C GLU A 129 2.15 -14.39 -13.97
N ASP A 130 0.88 -14.17 -13.62
CA ASP A 130 -0.11 -13.83 -14.65
C ASP A 130 0.30 -12.56 -15.41
N VAL A 131 0.05 -12.61 -16.71
CA VAL A 131 0.37 -11.52 -17.65
C VAL A 131 -0.89 -10.90 -18.18
N LEU A 132 -1.00 -9.59 -18.03
CA LEU A 132 -2.08 -8.79 -18.63
C LEU A 132 -1.53 -7.98 -19.79
N GLU A 133 -2.00 -8.29 -21.01
CA GLU A 133 -1.71 -7.50 -22.20
C GLU A 133 -2.81 -6.44 -22.35
N ILE A 134 -2.47 -5.17 -22.13
CA ILE A 134 -3.41 -4.03 -22.17
C ILE A 134 -2.84 -2.93 -23.05
N GLY A 135 -3.47 -2.65 -24.18
CA GLY A 135 -3.11 -1.54 -25.05
C GLY A 135 -1.64 -1.50 -25.48
N GLY A 136 -1.05 -2.68 -25.72
CA GLY A 136 0.36 -2.83 -26.10
C GLY A 136 1.36 -2.77 -24.93
N LYS A 137 0.86 -2.76 -23.71
CA LYS A 137 1.65 -2.85 -22.48
C LYS A 137 1.48 -4.21 -21.84
N ARG A 138 2.56 -4.75 -21.25
CA ARG A 138 2.60 -6.06 -20.62
C ARG A 138 2.82 -5.91 -19.12
N PHE A 139 1.75 -6.08 -18.34
CA PHE A 139 1.80 -6.06 -16.87
C PHE A 139 1.93 -7.48 -16.34
N ILE A 140 2.89 -7.71 -15.44
CA ILE A 140 3.10 -9.01 -14.79
C ILE A 140 2.79 -8.87 -13.30
N ALA A 141 1.97 -9.77 -12.78
CA ALA A 141 1.62 -9.84 -11.37
C ALA A 141 2.62 -10.68 -10.59
N HIS A 142 3.29 -10.09 -9.62
CA HIS A 142 4.14 -10.83 -8.68
C HIS A 142 3.48 -10.85 -7.30
N HIS A 143 3.08 -12.04 -6.81
CA HIS A 143 2.59 -12.15 -5.44
C HIS A 143 3.74 -11.87 -4.48
N THR A 144 3.57 -10.86 -3.64
CA THR A 144 4.59 -10.36 -2.71
C THR A 144 4.01 -10.24 -1.29
N PRO A 145 3.71 -11.39 -0.64
CA PRO A 145 3.19 -11.40 0.72
C PRO A 145 4.21 -10.84 1.72
N GLY A 146 3.73 -10.53 2.93
CA GLY A 146 4.56 -10.06 4.05
C GLY A 146 3.95 -8.85 4.71
N HIS A 147 3.65 -7.79 3.95
CA HIS A 147 2.80 -6.69 4.39
C HIS A 147 1.33 -7.17 4.49
N ALA A 148 0.84 -7.83 3.47
CA ALA A 148 -0.47 -8.45 3.42
C ALA A 148 -0.43 -9.76 2.62
N VAL A 149 -1.26 -10.76 3.01
CA VAL A 149 -1.32 -12.07 2.30
C VAL A 149 -1.91 -11.98 0.90
N HIS A 150 -2.52 -10.85 0.55
CA HIS A 150 -3.16 -10.57 -0.73
C HIS A 150 -2.42 -9.48 -1.53
N HIS A 151 -1.10 -9.38 -1.33
CA HIS A 151 -0.29 -8.34 -1.96
C HIS A 151 0.29 -8.80 -3.31
N ILE A 152 0.23 -7.91 -4.31
CA ILE A 152 0.80 -8.02 -5.65
C ILE A 152 1.72 -6.83 -5.90
N ALA A 153 2.93 -7.05 -6.38
CA ALA A 153 3.72 -6.03 -7.06
C ALA A 153 3.49 -6.15 -8.57
N TRP A 154 3.21 -5.04 -9.25
CA TRP A 154 2.95 -5.01 -10.69
C TRP A 154 4.17 -4.59 -11.48
N GLN A 155 4.72 -5.48 -12.29
CA GLN A 155 5.83 -5.15 -13.18
C GLN A 155 5.33 -4.67 -14.55
N LEU A 156 5.92 -3.59 -15.04
CA LEU A 156 5.76 -3.07 -16.39
C LEU A 156 7.14 -2.77 -16.97
N ASP A 157 7.58 -3.54 -17.95
CA ASP A 157 8.92 -3.42 -18.51
C ASP A 157 10.01 -3.51 -17.40
N ASP A 158 10.79 -2.46 -17.21
CA ASP A 158 11.87 -2.34 -16.22
C ASP A 158 11.45 -1.58 -14.94
N VAL A 159 10.15 -1.35 -14.73
CA VAL A 159 9.65 -0.71 -13.53
C VAL A 159 8.68 -1.60 -12.76
N ILE A 160 8.57 -1.41 -11.45
CA ILE A 160 7.64 -2.14 -10.58
C ILE A 160 6.85 -1.17 -9.72
N PHE A 161 5.52 -1.29 -9.75
CA PHE A 161 4.62 -0.65 -8.80
C PHE A 161 4.51 -1.56 -7.59
N THR A 162 5.06 -1.12 -6.48
CA THR A 162 5.35 -2.00 -5.35
C THR A 162 4.30 -2.02 -4.26
N GLY A 163 3.29 -1.14 -4.33
CA GLY A 163 2.43 -0.96 -3.16
C GLY A 163 3.27 -0.73 -1.91
N ASP A 164 3.00 -1.53 -0.89
CA ASP A 164 3.62 -1.41 0.43
C ASP A 164 4.81 -2.35 0.67
N VAL A 165 5.01 -3.33 -0.22
CA VAL A 165 6.09 -4.32 -0.03
C VAL A 165 7.49 -3.70 -0.06
N ALA A 166 7.68 -2.58 -0.78
CA ALA A 166 8.92 -1.81 -0.77
C ALA A 166 8.92 -0.65 0.25
N GLY A 167 7.93 -0.61 1.15
CA GLY A 167 7.85 0.36 2.24
C GLY A 167 7.31 1.73 1.84
N CYS A 168 7.36 2.66 2.79
CA CYS A 168 6.98 4.06 2.68
C CYS A 168 8.24 4.93 2.73
N LYS A 169 8.45 5.78 1.72
CA LYS A 169 9.58 6.71 1.68
C LYS A 169 9.12 8.09 1.22
N ILE A 170 9.02 9.02 2.13
CA ILE A 170 8.62 10.42 1.88
C ILE A 170 9.86 11.30 1.90
N GLU A 171 10.21 11.84 0.74
CA GLU A 171 11.41 12.70 0.64
C GLU A 171 11.34 13.93 1.57
N PRO A 172 12.47 14.28 2.22
CA PRO A 172 13.83 13.73 2.03
C PRO A 172 14.17 12.56 2.98
N GLY A 173 13.17 11.89 3.56
CA GLY A 173 13.37 10.90 4.60
C GLY A 173 13.72 9.49 4.11
N PRO A 174 14.04 8.58 5.04
CA PRO A 174 14.38 7.19 4.76
C PRO A 174 13.13 6.35 4.49
N VAL A 175 13.34 5.12 4.02
CA VAL A 175 12.26 4.14 3.95
C VAL A 175 11.90 3.62 5.35
N VAL A 176 10.59 3.45 5.60
CA VAL A 176 10.02 2.79 6.78
C VAL A 176 8.98 1.75 6.35
N PRO A 177 8.84 0.60 7.05
CA PRO A 177 7.86 -0.41 6.72
C PRO A 177 6.47 -0.05 7.27
N PRO A 178 5.40 -0.04 6.48
CA PRO A 178 4.03 -0.01 6.99
C PRO A 178 3.63 -1.41 7.48
N CYS A 179 3.39 -1.56 8.79
CA CYS A 179 3.12 -2.86 9.41
C CYS A 179 1.70 -2.96 10.02
N PRO A 180 0.60 -2.71 9.27
CA PRO A 180 -0.74 -2.81 9.82
C PRO A 180 -1.15 -4.27 10.10
N PRO A 181 -2.07 -4.51 11.07
CA PRO A 181 -2.69 -5.81 11.21
C PRO A 181 -3.67 -6.07 10.03
N PRO A 182 -4.02 -7.32 9.71
CA PRO A 182 -3.78 -8.52 10.52
C PRO A 182 -2.67 -9.44 10.00
N ASP A 183 -2.03 -9.15 8.87
CA ASP A 183 -1.38 -10.17 8.04
C ASP A 183 0.15 -10.11 8.02
N ILE A 184 0.75 -9.20 8.81
CA ILE A 184 2.22 -9.07 8.83
C ILE A 184 2.90 -10.42 9.06
N ASN A 185 3.84 -10.72 8.14
CA ASN A 185 4.76 -11.84 8.20
C ASN A 185 6.14 -11.39 7.73
N LEU A 186 7.09 -11.29 8.64
CA LEU A 186 8.41 -10.73 8.31
C LEU A 186 9.22 -11.66 7.39
N GLU A 187 9.10 -12.96 7.53
CA GLU A 187 9.78 -13.93 6.68
C GLU A 187 9.31 -13.82 5.24
N ASP A 188 7.99 -13.89 5.02
CA ASP A 188 7.40 -13.72 3.69
C ASP A 188 7.78 -12.35 3.09
N TRP A 189 7.91 -11.31 3.95
CA TRP A 189 8.29 -9.98 3.48
C TRP A 189 9.74 -9.92 3.02
N TYR A 190 10.66 -10.57 3.73
CA TYR A 190 12.05 -10.67 3.27
C TYR A 190 12.14 -11.41 1.93
N ASP A 191 11.42 -12.51 1.76
CA ASP A 191 11.38 -13.27 0.51
C ASP A 191 10.80 -12.41 -0.63
N SER A 192 9.76 -11.63 -0.36
CA SER A 192 9.16 -10.70 -1.32
C SER A 192 10.12 -9.56 -1.72
N ILE A 193 10.89 -9.02 -0.77
CA ILE A 193 11.93 -8.01 -1.06
C ILE A 193 13.02 -8.61 -1.95
N GLU A 194 13.46 -9.84 -1.69
CA GLU A 194 14.44 -10.52 -2.53
C GLU A 194 13.88 -10.86 -3.93
N LEU A 195 12.58 -11.18 -4.04
CA LEU A 195 11.92 -11.30 -5.34
C LEU A 195 12.00 -9.99 -6.12
N LEU A 196 11.66 -8.83 -5.52
CA LEU A 196 11.78 -7.53 -6.17
C LEU A 196 13.21 -7.26 -6.66
N ARG A 197 14.21 -7.58 -5.83
CA ARG A 197 15.63 -7.44 -6.19
C ARG A 197 16.00 -8.28 -7.41
N ASN A 198 15.56 -9.55 -7.42
CA ASN A 198 15.89 -10.50 -8.49
C ASN A 198 15.23 -10.16 -9.83
N LEU A 199 14.13 -9.41 -9.83
CA LEU A 199 13.51 -8.87 -11.04
C LEU A 199 14.34 -7.77 -11.69
N ASN A 200 15.38 -7.25 -11.00
CA ASN A 200 16.34 -6.26 -11.46
C ASN A 200 15.69 -5.03 -12.12
N PRO A 201 14.70 -4.38 -11.47
CA PRO A 201 14.05 -3.20 -12.02
C PRO A 201 14.99 -1.99 -12.03
N GLN A 202 14.72 -1.01 -12.89
CA GLN A 202 15.40 0.28 -12.86
C GLN A 202 14.70 1.28 -11.94
N THR A 203 13.39 1.10 -11.71
CA THR A 203 12.61 1.99 -10.84
C THR A 203 11.57 1.21 -10.08
N LEU A 204 11.46 1.46 -8.77
CA LEU A 204 10.33 1.08 -7.95
C LEU A 204 9.41 2.29 -7.78
N TYR A 205 8.12 2.13 -8.05
CA TYR A 205 7.09 3.12 -7.78
C TYR A 205 6.36 2.75 -6.49
N LEU A 206 6.64 3.51 -5.42
CA LEU A 206 6.04 3.33 -4.10
C LEU A 206 4.71 4.08 -4.03
N THR A 207 3.66 3.43 -3.54
CA THR A 207 2.38 4.12 -3.26
C THR A 207 2.58 5.20 -2.17
N HIS A 208 3.51 4.99 -1.23
CA HIS A 208 3.91 5.91 -0.17
C HIS A 208 5.42 6.27 -0.20
N TYR A 209 6.10 7.01 -1.08
CA TYR A 209 5.64 7.84 -2.15
C TYR A 209 6.68 7.93 -3.26
N GLY A 210 6.23 7.61 -4.48
CA GLY A 210 6.91 7.96 -5.71
C GLY A 210 8.07 7.04 -6.14
N PRO A 211 8.87 7.48 -7.12
CA PRO A 211 9.90 6.63 -7.73
C PRO A 211 11.16 6.53 -6.87
N VAL A 212 11.72 5.34 -6.84
CA VAL A 212 13.04 5.03 -6.25
C VAL A 212 13.88 4.35 -7.30
N THR A 213 15.09 4.89 -7.55
CA THR A 213 16.07 4.36 -8.52
C THR A 213 17.28 3.71 -7.86
N ASP A 214 17.60 4.10 -6.62
CA ASP A 214 18.64 3.47 -5.79
C ASP A 214 18.09 2.22 -5.11
N ILE A 215 17.83 1.16 -5.87
CA ILE A 215 17.02 0.01 -5.45
C ILE A 215 17.68 -0.79 -4.33
N ASP A 216 18.93 -1.23 -4.51
CA ASP A 216 19.64 -2.04 -3.51
C ASP A 216 19.84 -1.31 -2.18
N PRO A 217 20.30 -0.05 -2.14
CA PRO A 217 20.36 0.73 -0.91
C PRO A 217 19.00 0.88 -0.23
N HIS A 218 17.93 1.13 -1.00
CA HIS A 218 16.58 1.26 -0.51
C HIS A 218 16.05 -0.04 0.13
N LEU A 219 16.15 -1.17 -0.58
CA LEU A 219 15.69 -2.47 -0.09
C LEU A 219 16.50 -2.94 1.13
N ASN A 220 17.82 -2.69 1.14
CA ASN A 220 18.66 -2.99 2.31
C ASN A 220 18.26 -2.15 3.53
N ALA A 221 17.97 -0.87 3.34
CA ALA A 221 17.50 -0.01 4.40
C ALA A 221 16.13 -0.48 4.94
N LEU A 222 15.21 -0.87 4.06
CA LEU A 222 13.91 -1.42 4.47
C LEU A 222 14.06 -2.69 5.31
N ILE A 223 14.90 -3.64 4.86
CA ILE A 223 15.19 -4.87 5.62
C ILE A 223 15.77 -4.53 7.01
N ALA A 224 16.67 -3.56 7.08
CA ALA A 224 17.26 -3.14 8.35
C ALA A 224 16.21 -2.60 9.33
N VAL A 225 15.29 -1.75 8.85
CA VAL A 225 14.21 -1.20 9.67
C VAL A 225 13.18 -2.27 10.05
N LEU A 226 12.83 -3.19 9.14
CA LEU A 226 11.95 -4.33 9.45
C LEU A 226 12.52 -5.19 10.58
N LYS A 227 13.82 -5.50 10.53
CA LYS A 227 14.52 -6.25 11.59
C LYS A 227 14.52 -5.48 12.91
N ASP A 228 14.86 -4.20 12.86
CA ASP A 228 14.92 -3.32 14.04
C ASP A 228 13.55 -3.21 14.72
N TRP A 229 12.49 -2.89 13.97
CA TRP A 229 11.14 -2.77 14.51
C TRP A 229 10.59 -4.12 14.98
N GLY A 230 10.90 -5.21 14.27
CA GLY A 230 10.53 -6.57 14.65
C GLY A 230 11.12 -6.95 16.01
N GLU A 231 12.43 -6.76 16.21
CA GLU A 231 13.10 -7.08 17.48
C GLU A 231 12.68 -6.12 18.60
N TRP A 232 12.51 -4.82 18.32
CA TRP A 232 12.00 -3.86 19.28
C TRP A 232 10.62 -4.29 19.81
N MET A 233 9.74 -4.73 18.92
CA MET A 233 8.38 -5.15 19.27
C MET A 233 8.35 -6.51 19.99
N LYS A 234 9.28 -7.44 19.67
CA LYS A 234 9.41 -8.72 20.34
C LYS A 234 9.60 -8.58 21.85
N ILE A 235 10.44 -7.63 22.25
CA ILE A 235 10.71 -7.35 23.66
C ILE A 235 9.42 -6.92 24.38
N ARG A 236 8.59 -6.04 23.75
CA ARG A 236 7.31 -5.54 24.30
C ARG A 236 6.26 -6.63 24.34
N TYR A 237 6.22 -7.47 23.30
CA TYR A 237 5.38 -8.66 23.30
C TYR A 237 5.73 -9.60 24.47
N GLY A 238 7.00 -9.88 24.71
CA GLY A 238 7.46 -10.67 25.87
C GLY A 238 7.11 -10.06 27.23
N GLN A 239 6.92 -8.75 27.30
CA GLN A 239 6.41 -8.02 28.47
C GLN A 239 4.89 -8.05 28.60
N GLN A 240 4.18 -8.63 27.63
CA GLN A 240 2.70 -8.75 27.58
C GLN A 240 1.98 -7.38 27.56
N LEU A 241 2.62 -6.35 27.01
CA LEU A 241 2.03 -5.01 26.90
C LEU A 241 0.98 -4.96 25.79
N SER A 242 -0.06 -4.17 26.01
CA SER A 242 -1.12 -3.91 25.03
C SER A 242 -0.68 -2.94 23.93
N VAL A 243 -1.46 -2.85 22.85
CA VAL A 243 -1.22 -1.87 21.77
C VAL A 243 -1.22 -0.44 22.31
N GLU A 244 -2.15 -0.11 23.20
CA GLU A 244 -2.31 1.21 23.79
C GLU A 244 -1.11 1.60 24.65
N GLU A 245 -0.55 0.64 25.41
CA GLU A 245 0.62 0.85 26.26
C GLU A 245 1.91 1.03 25.43
N VAL A 246 2.07 0.30 24.33
CA VAL A 246 3.28 0.30 23.50
C VAL A 246 3.32 1.47 22.52
N THR A 247 2.15 1.93 22.03
CA THR A 247 2.08 2.91 20.94
C THR A 247 2.82 4.22 21.22
N PRO A 248 2.71 4.87 22.40
CA PRO A 248 3.44 6.11 22.68
C PRO A 248 4.95 5.95 22.59
N ASP A 249 5.48 4.85 23.15
CA ASP A 249 6.92 4.56 23.15
C ASP A 249 7.43 4.24 21.75
N PHE A 250 6.66 3.47 20.96
CA PHE A 250 7.03 3.16 19.59
C PHE A 250 7.00 4.39 18.70
N LYS A 251 5.99 5.25 18.86
CA LYS A 251 5.93 6.53 18.15
C LYS A 251 7.15 7.40 18.44
N ALA A 252 7.54 7.51 19.70
CA ALA A 252 8.74 8.24 20.08
C ALA A 252 10.02 7.58 19.52
N TYR A 253 10.10 6.26 19.53
CA TYR A 253 11.21 5.49 18.98
C TYR A 253 11.38 5.73 17.47
N ALA A 254 10.32 5.56 16.69
CA ALA A 254 10.33 5.79 15.24
C ALA A 254 10.65 7.26 14.91
N ALA A 255 10.01 8.21 15.58
CA ALA A 255 10.29 9.64 15.41
C ALA A 255 11.73 10.01 15.72
N SER A 256 12.32 9.43 16.82
CA SER A 256 13.73 9.65 17.15
C SER A 256 14.68 9.12 16.07
N GLY A 257 14.35 7.99 15.43
CA GLY A 257 15.09 7.47 14.27
C GLY A 257 15.12 8.47 13.12
N LEU A 258 13.95 9.00 12.76
CA LEU A 258 13.82 10.01 11.69
C LEU A 258 14.53 11.32 12.06
N GLN A 259 14.42 11.78 13.31
CA GLN A 259 15.07 13.00 13.78
C GLN A 259 16.60 12.91 13.73
N LYS A 260 17.18 11.75 14.06
CA LYS A 260 18.64 11.50 13.96
C LYS A 260 19.15 11.62 12.52
N LEU A 261 18.30 11.39 11.53
CA LEU A 261 18.60 11.56 10.11
C LEU A 261 18.33 12.99 9.62
N GLY A 262 17.98 13.91 10.51
CA GLY A 262 17.84 15.34 10.23
C GLY A 262 16.44 15.79 9.82
N LEU A 263 15.42 14.92 9.91
CA LEU A 263 14.05 15.31 9.55
C LEU A 263 13.48 16.32 10.55
N THR A 264 12.76 17.30 10.02
CA THR A 264 12.01 18.28 10.79
C THR A 264 10.75 17.67 11.42
N PRO A 265 10.16 18.29 12.45
CA PRO A 265 8.89 17.82 13.03
C PRO A 265 7.75 17.69 12.00
N ASN A 266 7.68 18.57 11.01
CA ASN A 266 6.67 18.50 9.95
C ASN A 266 6.88 17.29 9.02
N GLU A 267 8.12 16.99 8.67
CA GLU A 267 8.46 15.81 7.86
C GLU A 267 8.16 14.53 8.63
N ILE A 268 8.47 14.47 9.94
CA ILE A 268 8.11 13.35 10.82
C ILE A 268 6.58 13.18 10.90
N ALA A 269 5.83 14.27 11.00
CA ALA A 269 4.37 14.22 11.02
C ALA A 269 3.77 13.67 9.72
N ARG A 270 4.41 13.87 8.56
CA ARG A 270 4.01 13.26 7.28
C ARG A 270 4.15 11.74 7.29
N TYR A 271 5.23 11.22 7.89
CA TYR A 271 5.38 9.76 8.09
C TYR A 271 4.30 9.21 9.00
N GLU A 272 3.97 9.89 10.09
CA GLU A 272 2.89 9.46 10.98
C GLU A 272 1.50 9.48 10.30
N ALA A 273 1.28 10.40 9.37
CA ALA A 273 0.05 10.46 8.58
C ALA A 273 -0.06 9.30 7.56
N ALA A 274 1.05 8.95 6.90
CA ALA A 274 1.09 7.86 5.92
C ALA A 274 1.20 6.46 6.57
N ASN A 275 1.89 6.36 7.71
CA ASN A 275 2.15 5.11 8.42
C ASN A 275 2.01 5.30 9.94
N PRO A 276 0.77 5.35 10.46
CA PRO A 276 0.52 5.61 11.88
C PRO A 276 1.18 4.56 12.79
N ALA A 277 1.90 5.02 13.81
CA ALA A 277 2.67 4.17 14.72
C ALA A 277 1.84 3.05 15.36
N TRP A 278 0.59 3.34 15.76
CA TRP A 278 -0.29 2.35 16.40
C TRP A 278 -0.61 1.16 15.48
N MET A 279 -0.68 1.37 14.15
CA MET A 279 -0.92 0.29 13.19
C MET A 279 0.27 -0.68 13.16
N SER A 280 1.48 -0.13 13.10
CA SER A 280 2.71 -0.94 13.13
C SER A 280 2.87 -1.68 14.45
N VAL A 281 2.49 -1.07 15.59
CA VAL A 281 2.43 -1.76 16.90
C VAL A 281 1.45 -2.92 16.86
N ALA A 282 0.21 -2.67 16.41
CA ALA A 282 -0.83 -3.69 16.36
C ALA A 282 -0.44 -4.88 15.45
N GLY A 283 0.12 -4.59 14.28
CA GLY A 283 0.53 -5.63 13.33
C GLY A 283 1.70 -6.46 13.83
N LEU A 284 2.74 -5.82 14.34
CA LEU A 284 3.94 -6.53 14.82
C LEU A 284 3.70 -7.29 16.14
N LEU A 285 2.90 -6.77 17.08
CA LEU A 285 2.49 -7.56 18.26
C LEU A 285 1.68 -8.79 17.85
N ARG A 286 0.77 -8.64 16.87
CA ARG A 286 0.01 -9.76 16.32
C ARG A 286 0.91 -10.77 15.59
N TYR A 287 1.93 -10.33 14.85
CA TYR A 287 2.92 -11.20 14.22
C TYR A 287 3.61 -12.08 15.28
N TRP A 288 4.14 -11.51 16.35
CA TRP A 288 4.80 -12.28 17.42
C TRP A 288 3.84 -13.24 18.11
N LYS A 289 2.59 -12.83 18.35
CA LYS A 289 1.56 -13.71 18.90
C LYS A 289 1.29 -14.94 18.02
N LYS A 290 1.16 -14.74 16.71
CA LYS A 290 0.95 -15.85 15.76
C LYS A 290 2.16 -16.80 15.72
N ARG A 291 3.37 -16.24 15.78
CA ARG A 291 4.62 -17.00 15.75
C ARG A 291 4.86 -17.86 16.98
N GLU A 292 4.40 -17.44 18.14
CA GLU A 292 4.48 -18.24 19.37
C GLU A 292 3.47 -19.41 19.37
N GLN A 293 2.40 -19.31 18.59
CA GLN A 293 1.34 -20.30 18.50
C GLN A 293 1.57 -21.34 17.37
N ALA A 294 2.54 -21.09 16.48
CA ALA A 294 2.90 -21.96 15.37
C ALA A 294 3.97 -22.98 15.76
#